data_9945d2b7ebb88768c2f20da00afa6b63
#
_entry.id   9945d2b7ebb88768c2f20da00afa6b63
#
_cell.length_a   1.000
_cell.length_b   1.000
_cell.length_c   1.000
_cell.angle_alpha   90.00
_cell.angle_beta   90.00
_cell.angle_gamma   90.00
#
_symmetry.space_group_name_H-M   'P 1'
#
loop_
_entity.id
_entity.type
_entity.pdbx_description
1 polymer ?
#
loop_
_entity_poly.entity_id
_entity_poly.type
_entity_poly.pdbx_seq_one_letter_code
_entity_poly.pdbx_strand_id
1 'polypeptide(L)'
;FMQGGGTMQFLMTGCNFLHTRGAYADTGVWAHKARNTAAFFGETYDANTAKDRNYAYIPDTYDIRPDTNYLYICANNTIYGTEYKDFPKVDVPLICDMSSDILSREIDFNQFDMIWAGIQKNLGAAGAAFAVIRKGLLEKARTDIPEYLQYQTFVKNDSTYNTPPVFCIYTLNRMLHWIWKK
;
A
#
# COMPACT_ATOMS: atom_id res chain seq x y z
N PHE A 1 -8.32 4.91 -8.93
CA PHE A 1 -7.40 6.04 -8.87
C PHE A 1 -7.90 7.07 -7.86
N MET A 2 -6.97 7.73 -7.17
CA MET A 2 -7.29 8.71 -6.12
C MET A 2 -6.30 9.87 -6.19
N GLN A 3 -6.73 11.06 -5.81
CA GLN A 3 -5.83 12.20 -5.65
C GLN A 3 -4.88 11.98 -4.45
N GLY A 4 -3.75 12.70 -4.43
CA GLY A 4 -2.70 12.54 -3.44
C GLY A 4 -1.68 11.48 -3.81
N GLY A 5 -0.69 11.28 -2.97
CA GLY A 5 0.38 10.29 -3.16
C GLY A 5 0.34 9.21 -2.10
N GLY A 6 1.48 8.49 -1.93
CA GLY A 6 1.62 7.41 -0.96
C GLY A 6 1.27 7.82 0.49
N THR A 7 1.54 9.06 0.89
CA THR A 7 1.19 9.55 2.24
C THR A 7 -0.32 9.50 2.50
N MET A 8 -1.15 9.81 1.48
CA MET A 8 -2.60 9.65 1.58
C MET A 8 -2.97 8.16 1.70
N GLN A 9 -2.25 7.27 1.04
CA GLN A 9 -2.52 5.84 1.12
C GLN A 9 -2.16 5.24 2.50
N PHE A 10 -1.16 5.77 3.20
CA PHE A 10 -0.93 5.42 4.60
C PHE A 10 -2.16 5.69 5.47
N LEU A 11 -2.77 6.88 5.30
CA LEU A 11 -3.98 7.27 6.00
C LEU A 11 -5.16 6.37 5.61
N MET A 12 -5.43 6.25 4.30
CA MET A 12 -6.58 5.51 3.79
C MET A 12 -6.52 4.02 4.16
N THR A 13 -5.35 3.39 4.09
CA THR A 13 -5.18 1.98 4.49
C THR A 13 -5.58 1.78 5.96
N GLY A 14 -5.03 2.60 6.85
CA GLY A 14 -5.36 2.53 8.28
C GLY A 14 -6.84 2.77 8.55
N CYS A 15 -7.41 3.85 8.03
CA CYS A 15 -8.79 4.19 8.34
C CYS A 15 -9.83 3.23 7.72
N ASN A 16 -9.53 2.56 6.60
CA ASN A 16 -10.45 1.59 5.99
C ASN A 16 -10.37 0.18 6.60
N PHE A 17 -9.17 -0.29 6.97
CA PHE A 17 -8.97 -1.71 7.27
C PHE A 17 -8.50 -2.01 8.69
N LEU A 18 -8.18 -0.99 9.50
CA LEU A 18 -7.79 -1.19 10.89
C LEU A 18 -9.04 -1.19 11.80
N HIS A 19 -9.48 -2.38 12.21
CA HIS A 19 -10.63 -2.58 13.11
C HIS A 19 -10.20 -2.86 14.56
N THR A 20 -9.15 -3.67 14.72
CA THR A 20 -8.57 -4.05 16.02
C THR A 20 -7.09 -3.73 16.04
N ARG A 21 -6.28 -4.50 15.33
CA ARG A 21 -4.83 -4.28 15.25
C ARG A 21 -4.27 -4.53 13.87
N GLY A 22 -3.23 -3.77 13.51
CA GLY A 22 -2.47 -3.91 12.27
C GLY A 22 -1.02 -4.30 12.54
N ALA A 23 -0.52 -5.31 11.81
CA ALA A 23 0.86 -5.73 11.82
C ALA A 23 1.64 -4.99 10.73
N TYR A 24 2.84 -4.54 11.06
CA TYR A 24 3.72 -3.82 10.12
C TYR A 24 5.10 -4.46 10.10
N ALA A 25 5.64 -4.71 8.91
CA ALA A 25 7.04 -5.08 8.77
C ALA A 25 7.88 -3.79 8.82
N ASP A 26 8.56 -3.55 9.92
CA ASP A 26 9.41 -2.37 10.09
C ASP A 26 10.76 -2.56 9.37
N THR A 27 10.71 -2.36 8.05
CA THR A 27 11.86 -2.47 7.15
C THR A 27 12.43 -1.11 6.73
N GLY A 28 11.91 -0.01 7.28
CA GLY A 28 12.43 1.33 7.01
C GLY A 28 11.43 2.46 7.22
N VAL A 29 11.83 3.65 6.83
CA VAL A 29 11.09 4.91 7.08
C VAL A 29 9.66 4.88 6.60
N TRP A 30 9.39 4.28 5.44
CA TRP A 30 8.05 4.31 4.84
C TRP A 30 7.08 3.39 5.59
N ALA A 31 7.52 2.18 5.95
CA ALA A 31 6.74 1.27 6.78
C ALA A 31 6.46 1.88 8.16
N HIS A 32 7.46 2.51 8.78
CA HIS A 32 7.31 3.21 10.05
C HIS A 32 6.29 4.36 9.97
N LYS A 33 6.33 5.19 8.90
CA LYS A 33 5.34 6.26 8.69
C LYS A 33 3.93 5.70 8.50
N ALA A 34 3.77 4.62 7.73
CA ALA A 34 2.49 3.97 7.54
C ALA A 34 1.91 3.49 8.88
N ARG A 35 2.73 2.79 9.70
CA ARG A 35 2.34 2.32 11.03
C ARG A 35 1.90 3.48 11.94
N ASN A 36 2.71 4.52 12.02
CA ASN A 36 2.40 5.66 12.89
C ASN A 36 1.13 6.41 12.45
N THR A 37 0.87 6.48 11.14
CA THR A 37 -0.36 7.06 10.62
C THR A 37 -1.57 6.18 10.96
N ALA A 38 -1.46 4.88 10.80
CA ALA A 38 -2.53 3.95 11.12
C ALA A 38 -2.85 3.89 12.63
N ALA A 39 -1.88 4.17 13.50
CA ALA A 39 -2.07 4.19 14.96
C ALA A 39 -3.14 5.18 15.46
N PHE A 40 -3.56 6.13 14.63
CA PHE A 40 -4.72 6.98 14.94
C PHE A 40 -6.07 6.26 14.89
N PHE A 41 -6.13 5.08 14.27
CA PHE A 41 -7.37 4.35 14.03
C PHE A 41 -7.50 3.05 14.84
N GLY A 42 -6.41 2.57 15.45
CA GLY A 42 -6.40 1.34 16.24
C GLY A 42 -5.00 0.95 16.69
N GLU A 43 -4.88 -0.23 17.28
CA GLU A 43 -3.58 -0.76 17.71
C GLU A 43 -2.69 -1.09 16.50
N THR A 44 -1.42 -0.69 16.56
CA THR A 44 -0.42 -1.07 15.56
C THR A 44 0.83 -1.63 16.24
N TYR A 45 1.47 -2.60 15.61
CA TYR A 45 2.70 -3.18 16.13
C TYR A 45 3.64 -3.61 14.99
N ASP A 46 4.92 -3.75 15.32
CA ASP A 46 5.90 -4.29 14.40
C ASP A 46 5.84 -5.82 14.43
N ALA A 47 5.46 -6.45 13.31
CA ALA A 47 5.50 -7.90 13.15
C ALA A 47 6.95 -8.42 13.07
N ASN A 48 7.85 -7.57 12.63
CA ASN A 48 9.29 -7.73 12.68
C ASN A 48 9.96 -6.35 12.54
N THR A 49 11.28 -6.30 12.74
CA THR A 49 12.06 -5.08 12.50
C THR A 49 13.47 -5.43 12.02
N ALA A 50 14.00 -4.62 11.11
CA ALA A 50 15.39 -4.67 10.66
C ALA A 50 16.25 -3.55 11.26
N LYS A 51 15.77 -2.88 12.31
CA LYS A 51 16.41 -1.73 12.93
C LYS A 51 17.77 -2.06 13.55
N ASP A 52 17.96 -3.29 14.02
CA ASP A 52 19.19 -3.81 14.62
C ASP A 52 20.41 -3.68 13.70
N ARG A 53 20.19 -3.75 12.38
CA ARG A 53 21.21 -3.57 11.34
C ARG A 53 20.92 -2.37 10.44
N ASN A 54 20.36 -1.32 11.01
CA ASN A 54 20.03 -0.09 10.28
C ASN A 54 19.26 -0.34 8.97
N TYR A 55 18.31 -1.29 9.00
CA TYR A 55 17.47 -1.68 7.86
C TYR A 55 18.23 -2.20 6.62
N ALA A 56 19.42 -2.78 6.84
CA ALA A 56 20.24 -3.34 5.76
C ALA A 56 19.79 -4.71 5.26
N TYR A 57 18.69 -5.24 5.78
CA TYR A 57 18.10 -6.52 5.37
C TYR A 57 16.59 -6.49 5.54
N ILE A 58 15.91 -7.50 5.03
CA ILE A 58 14.49 -7.74 5.25
C ILE A 58 14.36 -9.01 6.08
N PRO A 59 13.71 -8.95 7.27
CA PRO A 59 13.45 -10.16 8.06
C PRO A 59 12.49 -11.10 7.34
N ASP A 60 12.67 -12.41 7.52
CA ASP A 60 11.88 -13.47 6.88
C ASP A 60 10.78 -14.06 7.77
N THR A 61 10.74 -13.66 9.05
CA THR A 61 9.74 -14.10 10.02
C THR A 61 8.84 -12.96 10.44
N TYR A 62 7.56 -13.28 10.75
CA TYR A 62 6.54 -12.29 11.10
C TYR A 62 5.76 -12.78 12.33
N ASP A 63 5.71 -11.96 13.39
CA ASP A 63 4.84 -12.17 14.55
C ASP A 63 3.42 -11.73 14.20
N ILE A 64 2.55 -12.68 13.87
CA ILE A 64 1.14 -12.40 13.58
C ILE A 64 0.32 -12.73 14.81
N ARG A 65 -0.13 -11.70 15.53
CA ARG A 65 -0.92 -11.83 16.76
C ARG A 65 -2.38 -12.16 16.45
N PRO A 66 -3.12 -12.76 17.37
CA PRO A 66 -4.57 -12.95 17.25
C PRO A 66 -5.28 -11.61 16.93
N ASP A 67 -6.37 -11.68 16.19
CA ASP A 67 -7.19 -10.52 15.77
C ASP A 67 -6.46 -9.47 14.93
N THR A 68 -5.32 -9.83 14.31
CA THR A 68 -4.63 -8.97 13.35
C THR A 68 -5.46 -8.83 12.07
N ASN A 69 -5.75 -7.59 11.68
CA ASN A 69 -6.57 -7.30 10.51
C ASN A 69 -5.81 -7.44 9.18
N TYR A 70 -4.52 -7.11 9.19
CA TYR A 70 -3.62 -7.22 8.03
C TYR A 70 -2.15 -7.17 8.44
N LEU A 71 -1.29 -7.68 7.54
CA LEU A 71 0.14 -7.38 7.51
C LEU A 71 0.41 -6.33 6.44
N TYR A 72 1.09 -5.25 6.82
CA TYR A 72 1.53 -4.20 5.91
C TYR A 72 3.03 -4.31 5.64
N ILE A 73 3.41 -4.23 4.37
CA ILE A 73 4.81 -4.20 3.92
C ILE A 73 5.05 -3.06 2.94
N CYS A 74 6.31 -2.62 2.85
CA CYS A 74 6.80 -1.73 1.79
C CYS A 74 7.73 -2.53 0.88
N ALA A 75 7.35 -2.77 -0.37
CA ALA A 75 8.06 -3.67 -1.28
C ALA A 75 9.52 -3.29 -1.52
N ASN A 76 9.80 -1.99 -1.59
CA ASN A 76 11.13 -1.46 -1.85
C ASN A 76 11.44 -0.24 -0.95
N ASN A 77 12.45 -0.38 -0.10
CA ASN A 77 12.89 0.63 0.86
C ASN A 77 13.98 1.51 0.23
N THR A 78 13.58 2.50 -0.53
CA THR A 78 14.47 3.34 -1.35
C THR A 78 15.56 4.09 -0.58
N ILE A 79 15.37 4.35 0.72
CA ILE A 79 16.35 5.04 1.57
C ILE A 79 17.48 4.09 1.98
N TYR A 80 17.15 2.82 2.26
CA TYR A 80 18.11 1.82 2.76
C TYR A 80 18.58 0.85 1.67
N GLY A 81 17.96 0.86 0.49
CA GLY A 81 18.34 0.02 -0.63
C GLY A 81 17.96 -1.46 -0.48
N THR A 82 16.93 -1.76 0.32
CA THR A 82 16.42 -3.13 0.50
C THR A 82 15.08 -3.31 -0.21
N GLU A 83 14.90 -4.46 -0.86
CA GLU A 83 13.74 -4.81 -1.65
C GLU A 83 13.33 -6.25 -1.39
N TYR A 84 12.02 -6.50 -1.25
CA TYR A 84 11.48 -7.85 -1.16
C TYR A 84 11.71 -8.61 -2.47
N LYS A 85 12.42 -9.73 -2.42
CA LYS A 85 12.53 -10.67 -3.55
C LYS A 85 11.37 -11.65 -3.54
N ASP A 86 11.08 -12.20 -2.36
CA ASP A 86 9.94 -13.05 -2.08
C ASP A 86 9.04 -12.36 -1.06
N PHE A 87 7.73 -12.43 -1.27
CA PHE A 87 6.76 -11.77 -0.40
C PHE A 87 6.27 -12.71 0.72
N PRO A 88 5.89 -12.17 1.90
CA PRO A 88 5.40 -12.97 3.02
C PRO A 88 4.21 -13.85 2.63
N LYS A 89 4.19 -15.09 3.12
CA LYS A 89 3.02 -15.96 3.11
C LYS A 89 2.45 -16.00 4.52
N VAL A 90 1.33 -15.34 4.74
CA VAL A 90 0.67 -15.20 6.04
C VAL A 90 -0.83 -15.46 5.91
N ASP A 91 -1.46 -15.85 7.00
CA ASP A 91 -2.91 -16.18 7.03
C ASP A 91 -3.81 -14.94 7.25
N VAL A 92 -3.24 -13.75 7.22
CA VAL A 92 -3.96 -12.47 7.29
C VAL A 92 -3.81 -11.70 5.98
N PRO A 93 -4.73 -10.78 5.66
CA PRO A 93 -4.61 -9.96 4.46
C PRO A 93 -3.24 -9.28 4.34
N LEU A 94 -2.60 -9.43 3.17
CA LEU A 94 -1.33 -8.81 2.84
C LEU A 94 -1.54 -7.52 2.06
N ILE A 95 -1.12 -6.39 2.64
CA ILE A 95 -1.19 -5.05 2.03
C ILE A 95 0.22 -4.56 1.71
N CYS A 96 0.45 -4.13 0.48
CA CYS A 96 1.77 -3.75 0.01
C CYS A 96 1.82 -2.35 -0.61
N ASP A 97 2.72 -1.51 -0.11
CA ASP A 97 3.18 -0.29 -0.79
C ASP A 97 4.18 -0.67 -1.88
N MET A 98 3.78 -0.51 -3.13
CA MET A 98 4.63 -0.75 -4.30
C MET A 98 5.04 0.54 -5.02
N SER A 99 4.97 1.69 -4.38
CA SER A 99 5.19 2.98 -5.05
C SER A 99 6.48 3.06 -5.87
N SER A 100 7.55 2.41 -5.43
CA SER A 100 8.85 2.43 -6.13
C SER A 100 9.20 1.13 -6.86
N ASP A 101 8.38 0.09 -6.71
CA ASP A 101 8.65 -1.24 -7.24
C ASP A 101 7.63 -1.69 -8.31
N ILE A 102 6.47 -1.06 -8.34
CA ILE A 102 5.38 -1.44 -9.26
C ILE A 102 5.85 -1.47 -10.72
N LEU A 103 5.58 -2.58 -11.42
CA LEU A 103 5.96 -2.82 -12.82
C LEU A 103 7.47 -2.70 -13.12
N SER A 104 8.34 -2.81 -12.12
CA SER A 104 9.79 -2.90 -12.31
C SER A 104 10.24 -4.30 -12.73
N ARG A 105 9.47 -5.31 -12.38
CA ARG A 105 9.67 -6.74 -12.65
C ARG A 105 8.34 -7.47 -12.70
N GLU A 106 8.35 -8.72 -13.16
CA GLU A 106 7.18 -9.60 -13.05
C GLU A 106 6.91 -9.96 -11.60
N ILE A 107 5.67 -9.77 -11.18
CA ILE A 107 5.18 -10.10 -9.85
C ILE A 107 3.81 -10.78 -10.00
N ASP A 108 3.61 -11.91 -9.32
CA ASP A 108 2.26 -12.47 -9.17
C ASP A 108 1.46 -11.63 -8.17
N PHE A 109 0.58 -10.79 -8.67
CA PHE A 109 -0.27 -9.94 -7.85
C PHE A 109 -1.33 -10.72 -7.05
N ASN A 110 -1.57 -12.00 -7.36
CA ASN A 110 -2.53 -12.81 -6.64
C ASN A 110 -2.10 -13.14 -5.19
N GLN A 111 -0.87 -12.92 -4.83
CA GLN A 111 -0.39 -13.10 -3.46
C GLN A 111 -0.76 -11.95 -2.50
N PHE A 112 -1.31 -10.86 -3.01
CA PHE A 112 -1.71 -9.70 -2.20
C PHE A 112 -3.22 -9.57 -2.11
N ASP A 113 -3.70 -9.06 -0.97
CA ASP A 113 -5.09 -8.64 -0.82
C ASP A 113 -5.28 -7.18 -1.22
N MET A 114 -4.23 -6.39 -1.06
CA MET A 114 -4.19 -5.03 -1.58
C MET A 114 -2.76 -4.65 -1.96
N ILE A 115 -2.64 -4.02 -3.12
CA ILE A 115 -1.47 -3.23 -3.48
C ILE A 115 -1.89 -1.80 -3.74
N TRP A 116 -1.01 -0.87 -3.45
CA TRP A 116 -1.17 0.51 -3.89
C TRP A 116 0.18 1.12 -4.26
N ALA A 117 0.14 2.14 -5.10
CA ALA A 117 1.35 2.86 -5.50
C ALA A 117 1.06 4.33 -5.75
N GLY A 118 1.94 5.20 -5.26
CA GLY A 118 2.02 6.57 -5.72
C GLY A 118 2.57 6.63 -7.15
N ILE A 119 1.94 7.39 -8.03
CA ILE A 119 2.29 7.41 -9.46
C ILE A 119 3.65 8.09 -9.72
N GLN A 120 4.07 9.01 -8.86
CA GLN A 120 5.22 9.91 -9.05
C GLN A 120 6.61 9.25 -9.12
N LYS A 121 6.70 7.95 -8.95
CA LYS A 121 7.98 7.23 -9.04
C LYS A 121 8.07 6.50 -10.37
N ASN A 122 7.68 5.23 -10.41
CA ASN A 122 7.87 4.39 -11.59
C ASN A 122 6.81 4.59 -12.69
N LEU A 123 5.70 5.26 -12.40
CA LEU A 123 4.53 5.28 -13.28
C LEU A 123 4.27 6.63 -13.98
N GLY A 124 4.78 7.75 -13.48
CA GLY A 124 4.53 9.03 -14.13
C GLY A 124 4.64 10.25 -13.22
N ALA A 125 3.75 11.23 -13.41
CA ALA A 125 3.78 12.51 -12.70
C ALA A 125 3.17 12.43 -11.29
N ALA A 126 3.59 13.34 -10.40
CA ALA A 126 3.04 13.47 -9.05
C ALA A 126 1.59 13.97 -9.08
N GLY A 127 0.78 13.54 -8.10
CA GLY A 127 -0.59 14.04 -7.88
C GLY A 127 -1.64 12.95 -7.71
N ALA A 128 -1.31 11.69 -7.97
CA ALA A 128 -2.23 10.58 -7.81
C ALA A 128 -1.57 9.33 -7.20
N ALA A 129 -2.42 8.47 -6.68
CA ALA A 129 -2.12 7.09 -6.37
C ALA A 129 -3.19 6.17 -6.98
N PHE A 130 -2.88 4.89 -7.11
CA PHE A 130 -3.89 3.87 -7.39
C PHE A 130 -3.80 2.74 -6.36
N ALA A 131 -4.90 2.03 -6.22
CA ALA A 131 -4.97 0.80 -5.42
C ALA A 131 -5.68 -0.29 -6.21
N VAL A 132 -5.22 -1.52 -6.05
CA VAL A 132 -5.90 -2.75 -6.47
C VAL A 132 -6.21 -3.53 -5.21
N ILE A 133 -7.49 -3.84 -5.00
CA ILE A 133 -7.99 -4.40 -3.74
C ILE A 133 -8.83 -5.63 -4.07
N ARG A 134 -8.59 -6.76 -3.40
CA ARG A 134 -9.47 -7.92 -3.48
C ARG A 134 -10.88 -7.56 -3.02
N LYS A 135 -11.89 -8.07 -3.71
CA LYS A 135 -13.29 -7.80 -3.36
C LYS A 135 -13.58 -8.15 -1.90
N GLY A 136 -13.14 -9.32 -1.43
CA GLY A 136 -13.36 -9.75 -0.05
C GLY A 136 -12.69 -8.88 1.01
N LEU A 137 -11.57 -8.21 0.71
CA LEU A 137 -11.00 -7.20 1.61
C LEU A 137 -11.78 -5.88 1.51
N LEU A 138 -12.15 -5.46 0.31
CA LEU A 138 -12.93 -4.23 0.10
C LEU A 138 -14.29 -4.26 0.82
N GLU A 139 -14.95 -5.41 0.85
CA GLU A 139 -16.22 -5.62 1.57
C GLU A 139 -16.07 -5.43 3.09
N LYS A 140 -14.88 -5.62 3.63
CA LYS A 140 -14.55 -5.39 5.05
C LYS A 140 -14.13 -3.95 5.35
N ALA A 141 -14.05 -3.08 4.34
CA ALA A 141 -13.67 -1.69 4.56
C ALA A 141 -14.71 -0.95 5.41
N ARG A 142 -14.23 -0.09 6.32
CA ARG A 142 -15.08 0.74 7.17
C ARG A 142 -15.91 1.71 6.35
N THR A 143 -17.15 1.91 6.75
CA THR A 143 -18.10 2.86 6.15
C THR A 143 -18.44 4.02 7.08
N ASP A 144 -18.00 3.97 8.34
CA ASP A 144 -18.17 4.99 9.40
C ASP A 144 -17.04 6.05 9.39
N ILE A 145 -16.38 6.22 8.26
CA ILE A 145 -15.32 7.20 8.02
C ILE A 145 -15.75 8.19 6.94
N PRO A 146 -15.12 9.38 6.83
CA PRO A 146 -15.45 10.35 5.79
C PRO A 146 -15.46 9.73 4.40
N GLU A 147 -16.50 10.01 3.62
CA GLU A 147 -16.76 9.40 2.31
C GLU A 147 -15.55 9.50 1.36
N TYR A 148 -14.84 10.64 1.36
CA TYR A 148 -13.64 10.85 0.56
C TYR A 148 -12.48 9.90 0.92
N LEU A 149 -12.44 9.35 2.14
CA LEU A 149 -11.41 8.40 2.58
C LEU A 149 -11.80 6.94 2.33
N GLN A 150 -13.04 6.65 1.93
CA GLN A 150 -13.51 5.30 1.67
C GLN A 150 -13.04 4.81 0.29
N TYR A 151 -12.33 3.69 0.21
CA TYR A 151 -12.01 3.06 -1.08
C TYR A 151 -13.26 2.68 -1.88
N GLN A 152 -14.35 2.28 -1.20
CA GLN A 152 -15.61 1.95 -1.83
C GLN A 152 -16.22 3.12 -2.59
N THR A 153 -16.05 4.35 -2.12
CA THR A 153 -16.50 5.56 -2.80
C THR A 153 -15.86 5.71 -4.18
N PHE A 154 -14.55 5.50 -4.27
CA PHE A 154 -13.84 5.56 -5.54
C PHE A 154 -14.22 4.43 -6.49
N VAL A 155 -14.48 3.23 -5.95
CA VAL A 155 -14.96 2.09 -6.76
C VAL A 155 -16.35 2.36 -7.31
N LYS A 156 -17.31 2.83 -6.50
CA LYS A 156 -18.68 3.14 -6.90
C LYS A 156 -18.77 4.25 -7.96
N ASN A 157 -17.81 5.16 -7.97
CA ASN A 157 -17.76 6.30 -8.87
C ASN A 157 -16.71 6.17 -9.98
N ASP A 158 -16.22 4.96 -10.28
CA ASP A 158 -15.19 4.70 -11.31
C ASP A 158 -14.00 5.64 -11.22
N SER A 159 -13.52 5.90 -10.00
CA SER A 159 -12.43 6.84 -9.68
C SER A 159 -12.74 8.33 -9.99
N THR A 160 -13.97 8.71 -10.28
CA THR A 160 -14.39 10.06 -10.64
C THR A 160 -15.30 10.73 -9.59
N TYR A 161 -15.22 10.27 -8.33
CA TYR A 161 -15.95 10.89 -7.22
C TYR A 161 -15.68 12.40 -7.11
N ASN A 162 -14.47 12.83 -7.41
CA ASN A 162 -14.07 14.23 -7.57
C ASN A 162 -13.21 14.38 -8.84
N THR A 163 -12.94 15.60 -9.27
CA THR A 163 -12.14 15.89 -10.46
C THR A 163 -10.79 15.16 -10.40
N PRO A 164 -10.51 14.22 -11.32
CA PRO A 164 -9.27 13.46 -11.30
C PRO A 164 -8.06 14.30 -11.72
N PRO A 165 -6.83 13.95 -11.28
CA PRO A 165 -5.61 14.65 -11.70
C PRO A 165 -5.23 14.23 -13.14
N VAL A 166 -5.86 14.85 -14.12
CA VAL A 166 -5.84 14.46 -15.54
C VAL A 166 -4.43 14.29 -16.10
N PHE A 167 -3.51 15.21 -15.77
CA PHE A 167 -2.13 15.12 -16.23
C PHE A 167 -1.40 13.87 -15.70
N CYS A 168 -1.62 13.51 -14.45
CA CYS A 168 -1.04 12.29 -13.85
C CYS A 168 -1.57 11.03 -14.56
N ILE A 169 -2.87 10.99 -14.85
CA ILE A 169 -3.50 9.86 -15.56
C ILE A 169 -2.99 9.80 -17.01
N TYR A 170 -2.83 10.94 -17.66
CA TYR A 170 -2.26 10.99 -19.03
C TYR A 170 -0.83 10.43 -19.05
N THR A 171 0.05 10.86 -18.13
CA THR A 171 1.44 10.38 -18.08
C THR A 171 1.51 8.89 -17.73
N LEU A 172 0.67 8.43 -16.80
CA LEU A 172 0.52 7.00 -16.49
C LEU A 172 0.11 6.19 -17.72
N ASN A 173 -0.91 6.64 -18.45
CA ASN A 173 -1.36 5.96 -19.67
C ASN A 173 -0.22 5.87 -20.71
N ARG A 174 0.57 6.93 -20.89
CA ARG A 174 1.74 6.91 -21.79
C ARG A 174 2.80 5.92 -21.33
N MET A 175 3.07 5.85 -20.01
CA MET A 175 4.03 4.90 -19.44
C MET A 175 3.57 3.45 -19.62
N LEU A 176 2.29 3.15 -19.33
CA LEU A 176 1.73 1.81 -19.52
C LEU A 176 1.80 1.35 -20.97
N HIS A 177 1.52 2.23 -21.92
CA HIS A 177 1.68 1.91 -23.35
C HIS A 177 3.13 1.65 -23.74
N TRP A 178 4.09 2.34 -23.12
CA TRP A 178 5.51 2.09 -23.36
C TRP A 178 5.95 0.74 -22.79
N ILE A 179 5.55 0.41 -21.57
CA ILE A 179 5.85 -0.89 -20.93
C ILE A 179 5.26 -2.04 -21.77
N TRP A 180 4.00 -1.90 -22.23
CA TRP A 180 3.31 -2.92 -23.02
C TRP A 180 4.02 -3.27 -24.34
N LYS A 181 4.81 -2.35 -24.89
CA LYS A 181 5.54 -2.53 -26.15
C LYS A 181 6.94 -3.13 -25.97
N LYS A 182 7.40 -3.33 -24.75
CA LYS A 182 8.72 -3.91 -24.41
C LYS A 182 8.63 -5.40 -24.15
#